data_0c0413a71c146631766fe3ba91393c2c
#
_entry.id   0c0413a71c146631766fe3ba91393c2c
#
_cell.length_a   1.000
_cell.length_b   1.000
_cell.length_c   1.000
_cell.angle_alpha   90.00
_cell.angle_beta   90.00
_cell.angle_gamma   90.00
#
_symmetry.space_group_name_H-M   'P 1'
#
loop_
_entity.id
_entity.type
_entity.pdbx_description
1 polymer ?
#
loop_
_entity_poly.entity_id
_entity_poly.type
_entity_poly.pdbx_seq_one_letter_code
_entity_poly.pdbx_strand_id
1 'polypeptide(L)'
;YVTHYRNLTFYIEHGLMVTKIHRILSFSQSFWMRNYIELNTENRKRAVDEFEKDFFKLMNNAVFGKTIENVRHRIEIKMVTKENRLKKLAAKPNCKFAIRVNNDLVMVNMGQPKLLLNKPIYVGFSILDISKTLIYKFHYDTVMKRYGPDNAKLLFTDTDSLCYQIETEDLYKDMSQMIDEFDTSNYPVEHPLFSKTNAKVLGKFKDETASVPPIEFIGLKSKMYSLLVTPSDPAKLTAKGVKRSWVEANLRHDTFRDVLFKKAVTYADFQKFVSKNHSIHTTLLHKKCLDAFDDKRYLLDDGISSLSYGHMEIPLAKRRRLAE
;
A
#
# COMPACT_ATOMS: atom_id res chain seq x y z
N TYR A 1 -16.24 -15.12 -5.39
CA TYR A 1 -15.63 -13.95 -4.77
C TYR A 1 -16.03 -13.86 -3.30
N VAL A 2 -15.11 -13.50 -2.41
CA VAL A 2 -15.37 -13.31 -0.98
C VAL A 2 -15.37 -11.82 -0.69
N THR A 3 -16.42 -11.32 -0.06
CA THR A 3 -16.58 -9.90 0.23
C THR A 3 -17.35 -9.67 1.52
N HIS A 4 -17.11 -8.54 2.16
CA HIS A 4 -17.91 -8.08 3.29
C HIS A 4 -19.27 -7.58 2.80
N TYR A 5 -20.33 -7.79 3.59
CA TYR A 5 -21.70 -7.44 3.16
C TYR A 5 -21.86 -5.95 2.79
N ARG A 6 -21.21 -5.02 3.50
CA ARG A 6 -21.26 -3.58 3.18
C ARG A 6 -20.68 -3.26 1.82
N ASN A 7 -19.59 -3.95 1.44
CA ASN A 7 -18.98 -3.79 0.13
C ASN A 7 -19.88 -4.41 -0.96
N LEU A 8 -20.49 -5.56 -0.67
CA LEU A 8 -21.46 -6.19 -1.57
C LEU A 8 -22.69 -5.28 -1.79
N THR A 9 -23.25 -4.69 -0.72
CA THR A 9 -24.36 -3.74 -0.83
C THR A 9 -23.98 -2.58 -1.73
N PHE A 10 -22.81 -1.99 -1.53
CA PHE A 10 -22.28 -0.93 -2.39
C PHE A 10 -22.20 -1.35 -3.87
N TYR A 11 -21.71 -2.56 -4.15
CA TYR A 11 -21.65 -3.08 -5.53
C TYR A 11 -23.04 -3.22 -6.16
N ILE A 12 -24.04 -3.70 -5.40
CA ILE A 12 -25.43 -3.83 -5.88
C ILE A 12 -26.02 -2.46 -6.17
N GLU A 13 -25.81 -1.48 -5.30
CA GLU A 13 -26.25 -0.09 -5.49
C GLU A 13 -25.66 0.54 -6.75
N HIS A 14 -24.49 0.07 -7.20
CA HIS A 14 -23.79 0.49 -8.42
C HIS A 14 -24.02 -0.44 -9.62
N GLY A 15 -25.08 -1.25 -9.61
CA GLY A 15 -25.54 -2.01 -10.77
C GLY A 15 -24.97 -3.41 -10.93
N LEU A 16 -24.18 -3.92 -9.96
CA LEU A 16 -23.74 -5.31 -10.00
C LEU A 16 -24.86 -6.26 -9.55
N MET A 17 -25.00 -7.37 -10.26
CA MET A 17 -26.00 -8.39 -9.95
C MET A 17 -25.35 -9.58 -9.23
N VAL A 18 -25.95 -10.00 -8.12
CA VAL A 18 -25.56 -11.23 -7.40
C VAL A 18 -26.24 -12.41 -8.07
N THR A 19 -25.47 -13.28 -8.69
CA THR A 19 -26.00 -14.47 -9.36
C THR A 19 -26.23 -15.65 -8.40
N LYS A 20 -25.36 -15.80 -7.38
CA LYS A 20 -25.46 -16.88 -6.41
C LYS A 20 -24.71 -16.55 -5.14
N ILE A 21 -25.29 -16.89 -3.99
CA ILE A 21 -24.65 -16.87 -2.68
C ILE A 21 -24.30 -18.32 -2.29
N HIS A 22 -23.01 -18.61 -2.17
CA HIS A 22 -22.54 -19.95 -1.85
C HIS A 22 -22.47 -20.21 -0.33
N ARG A 23 -22.07 -19.19 0.44
CA ARG A 23 -21.90 -19.30 1.88
C ARG A 23 -21.98 -17.91 2.54
N ILE A 24 -22.55 -17.86 3.72
CA ILE A 24 -22.57 -16.67 4.58
C ILE A 24 -21.91 -17.06 5.91
N LEU A 25 -21.00 -16.19 6.39
CA LEU A 25 -20.44 -16.26 7.72
C LEU A 25 -20.91 -15.05 8.50
N SER A 26 -21.52 -15.27 9.64
CA SER A 26 -21.95 -14.22 10.56
C SER A 26 -21.16 -14.26 11.85
N PHE A 27 -20.95 -13.09 12.45
CA PHE A 27 -20.17 -12.93 13.67
C PHE A 27 -20.91 -12.01 14.64
N SER A 28 -20.81 -12.31 15.93
CA SER A 28 -21.15 -11.35 16.97
C SER A 28 -20.12 -10.22 16.97
N GLN A 29 -20.59 -8.99 17.10
CA GLN A 29 -19.74 -7.80 17.06
C GLN A 29 -19.67 -7.14 18.42
N SER A 30 -18.48 -6.67 18.80
CA SER A 30 -18.25 -5.86 20.00
C SER A 30 -17.06 -4.93 19.80
N PHE A 31 -16.97 -3.88 20.62
CA PHE A 31 -15.88 -2.92 20.58
C PHE A 31 -14.63 -3.42 21.33
N TRP A 32 -14.27 -4.69 21.20
CA TRP A 32 -13.23 -5.36 21.98
C TRP A 32 -11.82 -4.73 21.85
N MET A 33 -11.53 -4.02 20.76
CA MET A 33 -10.24 -3.32 20.55
C MET A 33 -10.31 -1.80 20.78
N ARG A 34 -11.46 -1.28 21.14
CA ARG A 34 -11.69 0.16 21.21
C ARG A 34 -10.67 0.88 22.09
N ASN A 35 -10.53 0.43 23.33
CA ASN A 35 -9.64 1.07 24.32
C ASN A 35 -8.18 1.09 23.84
N TYR A 36 -7.72 0.02 23.18
CA TYR A 36 -6.36 -0.06 22.65
C TYR A 36 -6.15 0.91 21.48
N ILE A 37 -7.09 0.97 20.55
CA ILE A 37 -7.01 1.86 19.37
C ILE A 37 -7.12 3.33 19.78
N GLU A 38 -8.04 3.64 20.71
CA GLU A 38 -8.20 5.01 21.23
C GLU A 38 -6.95 5.47 21.98
N LEU A 39 -6.36 4.63 22.85
CA LEU A 39 -5.13 4.94 23.57
C LEU A 39 -3.99 5.31 22.61
N ASN A 40 -3.75 4.48 21.59
CA ASN A 40 -2.69 4.75 20.62
C ASN A 40 -3.00 5.98 19.76
N THR A 41 -4.27 6.22 19.43
CA THR A 41 -4.69 7.38 18.65
C THR A 41 -4.48 8.67 19.44
N GLU A 42 -4.86 8.70 20.73
CA GLU A 42 -4.66 9.86 21.58
C GLU A 42 -3.16 10.12 21.85
N ASN A 43 -2.38 9.09 22.09
CA ASN A 43 -0.93 9.23 22.23
C ASN A 43 -0.29 9.78 20.94
N ARG A 44 -0.75 9.31 19.77
CA ARG A 44 -0.30 9.83 18.47
C ARG A 44 -0.66 11.30 18.26
N LYS A 45 -1.82 11.76 18.76
CA LYS A 45 -2.22 13.17 18.70
C LYS A 45 -1.31 14.05 19.57
N ARG A 46 -0.89 13.52 20.73
CA ARG A 46 -0.02 14.21 21.70
C ARG A 46 1.46 14.11 21.39
N ALA A 47 1.85 13.22 20.49
CA ALA A 47 3.24 12.97 20.13
C ALA A 47 3.95 14.25 19.65
N VAL A 48 5.13 14.52 20.21
CA VAL A 48 5.91 15.70 19.94
C VAL A 48 6.78 15.54 18.68
N ASP A 49 7.33 14.36 18.50
CA ASP A 49 8.23 14.05 17.38
C ASP A 49 7.65 13.04 16.39
N GLU A 50 8.30 12.89 15.23
CA GLU A 50 7.85 11.97 14.18
C GLU A 50 8.05 10.50 14.57
N PHE A 51 9.04 10.18 15.42
CA PHE A 51 9.26 8.81 15.89
C PHE A 51 8.09 8.32 16.73
N GLU A 52 7.64 9.12 17.70
CA GLU A 52 6.46 8.80 18.52
C GLU A 52 5.20 8.69 17.67
N LYS A 53 5.00 9.59 16.70
CA LYS A 53 3.86 9.53 15.78
C LYS A 53 3.84 8.23 14.99
N ASP A 54 5.00 7.83 14.46
CA ASP A 54 5.14 6.59 13.69
C ASP A 54 5.02 5.36 14.59
N PHE A 55 5.54 5.41 15.80
CA PHE A 55 5.43 4.33 16.78
C PHE A 55 3.96 4.00 17.10
N PHE A 56 3.16 4.99 17.49
CA PHE A 56 1.74 4.76 17.80
C PHE A 56 0.91 4.38 16.56
N LYS A 57 1.28 4.87 15.38
CA LYS A 57 0.72 4.39 14.12
C LYS A 57 1.04 2.93 13.88
N LEU A 58 2.29 2.53 14.13
CA LEU A 58 2.73 1.13 14.01
C LEU A 58 1.99 0.22 14.98
N MET A 59 1.75 0.65 16.22
CA MET A 59 1.04 -0.14 17.22
C MET A 59 -0.36 -0.53 16.74
N ASN A 60 -1.14 0.40 16.18
CA ASN A 60 -2.45 0.10 15.61
C ASN A 60 -2.34 -0.82 14.38
N ASN A 61 -1.43 -0.53 13.46
CA ASN A 61 -1.27 -1.31 12.24
C ASN A 61 -0.74 -2.73 12.49
N ALA A 62 0.11 -2.92 13.51
CA ALA A 62 0.68 -4.21 13.86
C ALA A 62 -0.38 -5.21 14.33
N VAL A 63 -1.36 -4.76 15.10
CA VAL A 63 -2.48 -5.61 15.53
C VAL A 63 -3.30 -6.07 14.34
N PHE A 64 -3.69 -5.13 13.46
CA PHE A 64 -4.38 -5.45 12.21
C PHE A 64 -3.59 -6.45 11.38
N GLY A 65 -2.31 -6.18 11.09
CA GLY A 65 -1.45 -7.07 10.31
C GLY A 65 -1.31 -8.47 10.93
N LYS A 66 -1.30 -8.55 12.27
CA LYS A 66 -1.20 -9.83 12.97
C LYS A 66 -2.44 -10.72 12.84
N THR A 67 -3.62 -10.13 12.65
CA THR A 67 -4.86 -10.91 12.42
C THR A 67 -4.85 -11.66 11.08
N ILE A 68 -4.18 -11.12 10.06
CA ILE A 68 -4.08 -11.71 8.71
C ILE A 68 -2.73 -12.38 8.44
N GLU A 69 -1.95 -12.67 9.49
CA GLU A 69 -0.65 -13.34 9.35
C GLU A 69 -0.79 -14.70 8.65
N ASN A 70 -0.02 -14.92 7.59
CA ASN A 70 0.08 -16.23 6.97
C ASN A 70 0.96 -17.17 7.81
N VAL A 71 0.34 -17.95 8.67
CA VAL A 71 1.04 -18.87 9.60
C VAL A 71 1.81 -19.99 8.88
N ARG A 72 1.53 -20.26 7.58
CA ARG A 72 2.29 -21.24 6.78
C ARG A 72 3.71 -20.79 6.51
N HIS A 73 3.98 -19.49 6.53
CA HIS A 73 5.31 -18.91 6.32
C HIS A 73 6.13 -18.80 7.59
N ARG A 74 5.60 -19.19 8.75
CA ARG A 74 6.36 -19.20 9.99
C ARG A 74 7.53 -20.18 9.91
N ILE A 75 8.67 -19.72 10.39
CA ILE A 75 9.90 -20.50 10.46
C ILE A 75 10.09 -20.93 11.92
N GLU A 76 10.35 -22.21 12.13
CA GLU A 76 10.71 -22.75 13.45
C GLU A 76 12.21 -23.00 13.52
N ILE A 77 12.93 -22.20 14.30
CA ILE A 77 14.36 -22.31 14.50
C ILE A 77 14.67 -22.93 15.84
N LYS A 78 15.53 -23.95 15.85
CA LYS A 78 16.12 -24.53 17.06
C LYS A 78 17.60 -24.19 17.11
N MET A 79 18.01 -23.48 18.15
CA MET A 79 19.42 -23.21 18.43
C MET A 79 19.98 -24.40 19.22
N VAL A 80 21.09 -24.94 18.76
CA VAL A 80 21.66 -26.19 19.28
C VAL A 80 23.16 -26.05 19.51
N THR A 81 23.58 -26.37 20.71
CA THR A 81 25.01 -26.38 21.15
C THR A 81 25.57 -27.79 21.32
N LYS A 82 24.68 -28.82 21.44
CA LYS A 82 25.09 -30.20 21.68
C LYS A 82 24.94 -31.05 20.41
N GLU A 83 26.03 -31.73 20.00
CA GLU A 83 26.08 -32.56 18.80
C GLU A 83 24.97 -33.64 18.76
N ASN A 84 24.77 -34.35 19.89
CA ASN A 84 23.71 -35.38 19.99
C ASN A 84 22.31 -34.82 19.72
N ARG A 85 22.05 -33.57 20.14
CA ARG A 85 20.77 -32.91 19.88
C ARG A 85 20.66 -32.52 18.40
N LEU A 86 21.74 -32.07 17.81
CA LEU A 86 21.80 -31.77 16.37
C LEU A 86 21.49 -33.00 15.53
N LYS A 87 22.17 -34.14 15.81
CA LYS A 87 21.91 -35.40 15.12
C LYS A 87 20.45 -35.82 15.22
N LYS A 88 19.85 -35.74 16.40
CA LYS A 88 18.42 -36.06 16.62
C LYS A 88 17.47 -35.13 15.87
N LEU A 89 17.79 -33.85 15.71
CA LEU A 89 16.93 -32.91 14.95
C LEU A 89 17.14 -33.07 13.46
N ALA A 90 18.38 -33.25 13.01
CA ALA A 90 18.70 -33.48 11.60
C ALA A 90 18.06 -34.76 11.03
N ALA A 91 17.95 -35.81 11.85
CA ALA A 91 17.32 -37.05 11.47
C ALA A 91 15.77 -36.99 11.34
N LYS A 92 15.14 -35.88 11.77
CA LYS A 92 13.67 -35.75 11.66
C LYS A 92 13.26 -35.41 10.23
N PRO A 93 12.18 -36.02 9.68
CA PRO A 93 11.70 -35.75 8.33
C PRO A 93 11.34 -34.29 8.05
N ASN A 94 11.01 -33.53 9.09
CA ASN A 94 10.68 -32.11 8.97
C ASN A 94 11.89 -31.18 9.16
N CYS A 95 13.11 -31.70 9.23
CA CYS A 95 14.33 -30.88 9.19
C CYS A 95 14.52 -30.37 7.75
N LYS A 96 14.55 -29.05 7.58
CA LYS A 96 14.75 -28.43 6.25
C LYS A 96 16.24 -28.25 5.97
N PHE A 97 16.97 -27.67 6.92
CA PHE A 97 18.43 -27.47 6.84
C PHE A 97 19.00 -27.12 8.22
N ALA A 98 20.30 -27.25 8.34
CA ALA A 98 21.06 -26.77 9.49
C ALA A 98 22.18 -25.87 9.02
N ILE A 99 22.41 -24.77 9.75
CA ILE A 99 23.49 -23.80 9.48
C ILE A 99 24.38 -23.70 10.72
N ARG A 100 25.66 -23.91 10.54
CA ARG A 100 26.65 -23.67 11.58
C ARG A 100 26.85 -22.16 11.71
N VAL A 101 26.53 -21.62 12.87
CA VAL A 101 26.68 -20.19 13.19
C VAL A 101 28.13 -19.93 13.63
N ASN A 102 28.62 -20.75 14.55
CA ASN A 102 30.02 -20.76 15.01
C ASN A 102 30.40 -22.19 15.46
N ASN A 103 31.55 -22.33 16.12
CA ASN A 103 32.08 -23.65 16.54
C ASN A 103 31.13 -24.37 17.51
N ASP A 104 30.41 -23.64 18.34
CA ASP A 104 29.60 -24.18 19.44
C ASP A 104 28.09 -24.03 19.22
N LEU A 105 27.67 -23.43 18.10
CA LEU A 105 26.26 -23.11 17.85
C LEU A 105 25.82 -23.45 16.43
N VAL A 106 24.78 -24.26 16.33
CA VAL A 106 24.11 -24.62 15.08
C VAL A 106 22.65 -24.18 15.13
N MET A 107 22.21 -23.53 14.09
CA MET A 107 20.80 -23.18 13.83
C MET A 107 20.17 -24.28 12.97
N VAL A 108 19.12 -24.91 13.46
CA VAL A 108 18.35 -25.92 12.72
C VAL A 108 16.98 -25.35 12.36
N ASN A 109 16.68 -25.28 11.07
CA ASN A 109 15.37 -24.88 10.57
C ASN A 109 14.48 -26.11 10.43
N MET A 110 13.40 -26.13 11.20
CA MET A 110 12.41 -27.19 11.20
C MET A 110 11.16 -26.77 10.43
N GLY A 111 10.66 -27.66 9.58
CA GLY A 111 9.31 -27.53 9.03
C GLY A 111 8.27 -27.79 10.14
N GLN A 112 7.15 -27.09 10.08
CA GLN A 112 6.05 -27.31 11.02
C GLN A 112 5.21 -28.53 10.56
N PRO A 113 5.22 -29.65 11.28
CA PRO A 113 4.44 -30.84 10.90
C PRO A 113 2.94 -30.65 11.06
N LYS A 114 2.53 -29.69 11.93
CA LYS A 114 1.14 -29.32 12.18
C LYS A 114 0.99 -27.82 12.16
N LEU A 115 0.09 -27.32 11.31
CA LEU A 115 -0.26 -25.92 11.25
C LEU A 115 -1.54 -25.66 12.03
N LEU A 116 -1.47 -24.72 12.96
CA LEU A 116 -2.65 -24.25 13.69
C LEU A 116 -3.16 -22.97 13.04
N LEU A 117 -4.29 -23.06 12.33
CA LEU A 117 -4.92 -21.93 11.64
C LEU A 117 -5.85 -21.17 12.60
N ASN A 118 -5.27 -20.55 13.63
CA ASN A 118 -5.99 -19.88 14.71
C ASN A 118 -5.98 -18.35 14.63
N LYS A 119 -5.66 -17.78 13.47
CA LYS A 119 -5.71 -16.34 13.29
C LYS A 119 -7.14 -15.90 12.95
N PRO A 120 -7.64 -14.82 13.58
CA PRO A 120 -8.94 -14.24 13.27
C PRO A 120 -8.89 -13.44 11.97
N ILE A 121 -8.61 -14.10 10.84
CA ILE A 121 -8.41 -13.49 9.52
C ILE A 121 -9.60 -12.65 9.07
N TYR A 122 -10.81 -13.00 9.53
CA TYR A 122 -12.03 -12.26 9.26
C TYR A 122 -12.01 -10.83 9.81
N VAL A 123 -11.25 -10.56 10.88
CA VAL A 123 -11.08 -9.19 11.42
C VAL A 123 -10.31 -8.32 10.42
N GLY A 124 -9.11 -8.74 10.05
CA GLY A 124 -8.30 -7.99 9.09
C GLY A 124 -8.92 -7.91 7.70
N PHE A 125 -9.59 -8.98 7.26
CA PHE A 125 -10.37 -8.99 6.02
C PHE A 125 -11.48 -7.94 6.05
N SER A 126 -12.27 -7.86 7.13
CA SER A 126 -13.35 -6.88 7.26
C SER A 126 -12.83 -5.44 7.26
N ILE A 127 -11.70 -5.19 7.94
CA ILE A 127 -11.06 -3.87 7.94
C ILE A 127 -10.67 -3.45 6.52
N LEU A 128 -10.03 -4.34 5.75
CA LEU A 128 -9.63 -4.07 4.37
C LEU A 128 -10.84 -3.81 3.45
N ASP A 129 -11.87 -4.63 3.57
CA ASP A 129 -13.06 -4.50 2.72
C ASP A 129 -13.88 -3.23 3.06
N ILE A 130 -13.96 -2.85 4.34
CA ILE A 130 -14.61 -1.60 4.76
C ILE A 130 -13.79 -0.39 4.30
N SER A 131 -12.47 -0.42 4.42
CA SER A 131 -11.59 0.62 3.86
C SER A 131 -11.80 0.77 2.35
N LYS A 132 -11.87 -0.34 1.62
CA LYS A 132 -12.15 -0.32 0.18
C LYS A 132 -13.50 0.31 -0.13
N THR A 133 -14.54 -0.02 0.66
CA THR A 133 -15.87 0.57 0.49
C THR A 133 -15.83 2.09 0.67
N LEU A 134 -15.06 2.59 1.65
CA LEU A 134 -14.88 4.03 1.88
C LEU A 134 -14.24 4.72 0.67
N ILE A 135 -13.13 4.15 0.17
CA ILE A 135 -12.42 4.67 -1.02
C ILE A 135 -13.33 4.67 -2.25
N TYR A 136 -14.11 3.61 -2.46
CA TYR A 136 -15.03 3.52 -3.59
C TYR A 136 -16.19 4.51 -3.47
N LYS A 137 -16.75 4.70 -2.27
CA LYS A 137 -17.78 5.72 -2.04
C LYS A 137 -17.28 7.11 -2.38
N PHE A 138 -16.09 7.46 -1.91
CA PHE A 138 -15.51 8.75 -2.27
C PHE A 138 -15.29 8.88 -3.78
N HIS A 139 -14.80 7.84 -4.44
CA HIS A 139 -14.58 7.86 -5.89
C HIS A 139 -15.91 7.98 -6.66
N TYR A 140 -16.85 7.06 -6.44
CA TYR A 140 -18.07 6.98 -7.24
C TYR A 140 -19.16 7.95 -6.79
N ASP A 141 -19.42 8.07 -5.48
CA ASP A 141 -20.53 8.85 -4.95
C ASP A 141 -20.18 10.33 -4.76
N THR A 142 -18.89 10.65 -4.58
CA THR A 142 -18.43 12.04 -4.40
C THR A 142 -17.79 12.58 -5.68
N VAL A 143 -16.66 12.02 -6.11
CA VAL A 143 -15.89 12.58 -7.23
C VAL A 143 -16.60 12.37 -8.57
N MET A 144 -16.94 11.12 -8.94
CA MET A 144 -17.56 10.82 -10.22
C MET A 144 -18.96 11.42 -10.34
N LYS A 145 -19.71 11.45 -9.24
CA LYS A 145 -21.04 12.06 -9.23
C LYS A 145 -21.00 13.58 -9.42
N ARG A 146 -19.95 14.24 -8.89
CA ARG A 146 -19.80 15.69 -8.99
C ARG A 146 -19.25 16.14 -10.34
N TYR A 147 -18.18 15.52 -10.80
CA TYR A 147 -17.44 15.98 -11.98
C TYR A 147 -17.74 15.18 -13.24
N GLY A 148 -18.21 13.95 -13.10
CA GLY A 148 -18.38 13.02 -14.24
C GLY A 148 -17.05 12.42 -14.72
N PRO A 149 -17.12 11.42 -15.61
CA PRO A 149 -15.93 10.74 -16.13
C PRO A 149 -15.09 11.62 -17.07
N ASP A 150 -15.68 12.63 -17.67
CA ASP A 150 -14.99 13.53 -18.62
C ASP A 150 -14.11 14.56 -17.89
N ASN A 151 -14.54 15.04 -16.72
CA ASN A 151 -13.87 16.09 -15.95
C ASN A 151 -13.05 15.57 -14.77
N ALA A 152 -13.14 14.29 -14.43
CA ALA A 152 -12.32 13.71 -13.37
C ALA A 152 -11.68 12.39 -13.79
N LYS A 153 -10.36 12.37 -13.83
CA LYS A 153 -9.55 11.20 -14.19
C LYS A 153 -8.76 10.72 -12.98
N LEU A 154 -8.98 9.46 -12.58
CA LEU A 154 -8.17 8.82 -11.54
C LEU A 154 -6.79 8.47 -12.11
N LEU A 155 -5.74 9.09 -11.58
CA LEU A 155 -4.36 8.87 -12.03
C LEU A 155 -3.73 7.66 -11.33
N PHE A 156 -3.90 7.56 -10.01
CA PHE A 156 -3.52 6.36 -9.25
C PHE A 156 -4.33 6.20 -7.97
N THR A 157 -4.33 4.98 -7.46
CA THR A 157 -4.78 4.65 -6.11
C THR A 157 -3.76 3.73 -5.44
N ASP A 158 -3.51 3.94 -4.15
CA ASP A 158 -2.64 3.07 -3.35
C ASP A 158 -3.28 2.80 -1.99
N THR A 159 -4.15 1.79 -1.92
CA THR A 159 -4.84 1.30 -0.72
C THR A 159 -5.79 2.32 -0.09
N ASP A 160 -5.26 3.42 0.42
CA ASP A 160 -5.94 4.48 1.20
C ASP A 160 -5.74 5.88 0.60
N SER A 161 -5.15 5.97 -0.58
CA SER A 161 -4.93 7.23 -1.28
C SER A 161 -5.44 7.21 -2.70
N LEU A 162 -5.87 8.38 -3.17
CA LEU A 162 -6.38 8.63 -4.51
C LEU A 162 -5.70 9.88 -5.07
N CYS A 163 -5.32 9.85 -6.33
CA CYS A 163 -4.80 11.01 -7.04
C CYS A 163 -5.66 11.25 -8.28
N TYR A 164 -6.14 12.46 -8.45
CA TYR A 164 -7.01 12.84 -9.55
C TYR A 164 -6.43 13.98 -10.37
N GLN A 165 -6.74 13.96 -11.64
CA GLN A 165 -6.82 15.15 -12.49
C GLN A 165 -8.29 15.57 -12.54
N ILE A 166 -8.60 16.79 -12.15
CA ILE A 166 -9.95 17.32 -12.12
C ILE A 166 -9.99 18.63 -12.92
N GLU A 167 -10.95 18.72 -13.85
CA GLU A 167 -11.25 19.94 -14.60
C GLU A 167 -12.38 20.67 -13.90
N THR A 168 -12.09 21.82 -13.31
CA THR A 168 -13.05 22.65 -12.57
C THR A 168 -12.58 24.11 -12.58
N GLU A 169 -13.53 25.03 -12.39
CA GLU A 169 -13.22 26.47 -12.28
C GLU A 169 -12.45 26.79 -10.98
N ASP A 170 -12.84 26.17 -9.86
CA ASP A 170 -12.22 26.38 -8.55
C ASP A 170 -12.36 25.14 -7.66
N LEU A 171 -11.28 24.39 -7.53
CA LEU A 171 -11.22 23.18 -6.72
C LEU A 171 -11.54 23.44 -5.25
N TYR A 172 -11.06 24.54 -4.69
CA TYR A 172 -11.25 24.83 -3.25
C TYR A 172 -12.68 25.30 -2.95
N LYS A 173 -13.33 25.99 -3.88
CA LYS A 173 -14.76 26.26 -3.80
C LYS A 173 -15.58 24.97 -3.82
N ASP A 174 -15.20 24.02 -4.65
CA ASP A 174 -15.82 22.70 -4.69
C ASP A 174 -15.60 21.93 -3.39
N MET A 175 -14.39 21.91 -2.87
CA MET A 175 -14.06 21.27 -1.59
C MET A 175 -14.84 21.90 -0.42
N SER A 176 -15.10 23.20 -0.46
CA SER A 176 -15.88 23.89 0.59
C SER A 176 -17.30 23.32 0.72
N GLN A 177 -17.91 22.89 -0.39
CA GLN A 177 -19.25 22.31 -0.41
C GLN A 177 -19.31 20.86 0.09
N MET A 178 -18.16 20.21 0.22
CA MET A 178 -18.02 18.85 0.75
C MET A 178 -16.94 18.77 1.85
N ILE A 179 -16.83 19.85 2.61
CA ILE A 179 -15.77 20.01 3.63
C ILE A 179 -15.78 18.90 4.68
N ASP A 180 -16.95 18.32 4.95
CA ASP A 180 -17.10 17.23 5.89
C ASP A 180 -16.35 15.96 5.48
N GLU A 181 -16.00 15.79 4.20
CA GLU A 181 -15.19 14.66 3.72
C GLU A 181 -13.70 14.83 4.01
N PHE A 182 -13.24 16.06 4.35
CA PHE A 182 -11.83 16.39 4.40
C PHE A 182 -11.29 16.70 5.80
N ASP A 183 -10.03 16.32 6.03
CA ASP A 183 -9.16 16.82 7.07
C ASP A 183 -8.23 17.88 6.47
N THR A 184 -8.53 19.16 6.69
CA THR A 184 -7.77 20.31 6.19
C THR A 184 -6.85 20.93 7.26
N SER A 185 -6.56 20.20 8.32
CA SER A 185 -5.75 20.69 9.44
C SER A 185 -4.27 20.95 9.10
N ASN A 186 -3.82 20.55 7.92
CA ASN A 186 -2.47 20.83 7.40
C ASN A 186 -2.40 22.00 6.42
N TYR A 187 -3.54 22.63 6.13
CA TYR A 187 -3.53 23.83 5.30
C TYR A 187 -2.90 25.02 6.04
N PRO A 188 -2.36 26.02 5.33
CA PRO A 188 -1.95 27.28 5.95
C PRO A 188 -3.10 27.88 6.75
N VAL A 189 -2.79 28.53 7.88
CA VAL A 189 -3.82 29.09 8.77
C VAL A 189 -4.67 30.16 8.08
N GLU A 190 -4.08 30.85 7.11
CA GLU A 190 -4.72 31.89 6.31
C GLU A 190 -5.62 31.33 5.19
N HIS A 191 -5.54 30.03 4.94
CA HIS A 191 -6.33 29.41 3.88
C HIS A 191 -7.81 29.33 4.28
N PRO A 192 -8.77 29.70 3.40
CA PRO A 192 -10.21 29.75 3.73
C PRO A 192 -10.79 28.42 4.23
N LEU A 193 -10.21 27.30 3.82
CA LEU A 193 -10.65 25.97 4.24
C LEU A 193 -9.87 25.41 5.45
N PHE A 194 -8.96 26.17 6.05
CA PHE A 194 -8.25 25.69 7.24
C PHE A 194 -9.23 25.34 8.36
N SER A 195 -9.16 24.11 8.86
CA SER A 195 -9.97 23.66 10.01
C SER A 195 -9.28 22.52 10.76
N LYS A 196 -9.37 22.56 12.07
CA LYS A 196 -8.93 21.47 12.95
C LYS A 196 -10.05 20.48 13.31
N THR A 197 -11.29 20.73 12.89
CA THR A 197 -12.47 19.95 13.26
C THR A 197 -12.30 18.46 12.92
N ASN A 198 -11.82 18.15 11.73
CA ASN A 198 -11.62 16.77 11.24
C ASN A 198 -10.18 16.27 11.42
N ALA A 199 -9.36 16.94 12.23
CA ALA A 199 -7.95 16.58 12.40
C ALA A 199 -7.79 15.14 12.91
N LYS A 200 -7.17 14.29 12.10
CA LYS A 200 -6.92 12.86 12.40
C LYS A 200 -8.20 12.04 12.69
N VAL A 201 -9.34 12.46 12.19
CA VAL A 201 -10.60 11.69 12.26
C VAL A 201 -10.55 10.56 11.22
N LEU A 202 -10.86 9.35 11.65
CA LEU A 202 -10.88 8.18 10.76
C LEU A 202 -11.94 8.35 9.68
N GLY A 203 -11.56 8.04 8.43
CA GLY A 203 -12.44 8.11 7.27
C GLY A 203 -12.50 9.49 6.61
N LYS A 204 -11.78 10.49 7.10
CA LYS A 204 -11.62 11.78 6.44
C LYS A 204 -10.39 11.80 5.54
N PHE A 205 -10.53 12.40 4.36
CA PHE A 205 -9.47 12.51 3.38
C PHE A 205 -8.60 13.74 3.67
N LYS A 206 -7.30 13.54 3.63
CA LYS A 206 -6.33 14.61 3.84
C LYS A 206 -5.64 14.94 2.53
N ASP A 207 -5.61 16.22 2.18
CA ASP A 207 -4.81 16.70 1.06
C ASP A 207 -3.31 16.61 1.43
N GLU A 208 -2.57 15.74 0.75
CA GLU A 208 -1.14 15.53 0.99
C GLU A 208 -0.27 16.68 0.47
N THR A 209 -0.81 17.55 -0.35
CA THR A 209 -0.11 18.72 -0.93
C THR A 209 -0.43 20.02 -0.22
N ALA A 210 -1.18 19.95 0.88
CA ALA A 210 -1.43 21.09 1.78
C ALA A 210 -1.91 22.36 1.06
N SER A 211 -2.96 22.24 0.26
CA SER A 211 -3.59 23.30 -0.53
C SER A 211 -2.79 23.78 -1.77
N VAL A 212 -1.80 23.04 -2.22
CA VAL A 212 -1.08 23.39 -3.46
C VAL A 212 -1.29 22.27 -4.47
N PRO A 213 -2.18 22.42 -5.47
CA PRO A 213 -2.44 21.37 -6.45
C PRO A 213 -1.19 21.02 -7.25
N PRO A 214 -0.90 19.73 -7.46
CA PRO A 214 0.19 19.32 -8.33
C PRO A 214 -0.04 19.80 -9.77
N ILE A 215 1.02 20.25 -10.41
CA ILE A 215 1.00 20.75 -11.79
C ILE A 215 1.30 19.67 -12.82
N GLU A 216 2.03 18.63 -12.43
CA GLU A 216 2.34 17.50 -13.31
C GLU A 216 2.45 16.19 -12.55
N PHE A 217 1.90 15.13 -13.15
CA PHE A 217 2.02 13.76 -12.67
C PHE A 217 2.62 12.88 -13.77
N ILE A 218 3.64 12.09 -13.42
CA ILE A 218 4.23 11.09 -14.31
C ILE A 218 4.19 9.74 -13.60
N GLY A 219 3.35 8.83 -14.10
CA GLY A 219 3.23 7.47 -13.58
C GLY A 219 3.87 6.46 -14.54
N LEU A 220 4.90 5.74 -14.10
CA LEU A 220 5.52 4.68 -14.89
C LEU A 220 4.83 3.34 -14.65
N LYS A 221 4.64 2.99 -13.40
CA LYS A 221 3.92 1.79 -12.95
C LYS A 221 3.60 1.88 -11.44
N SER A 222 2.91 0.86 -10.92
CA SER A 222 2.52 0.82 -9.51
C SER A 222 3.68 1.15 -8.56
N LYS A 223 3.48 2.15 -7.69
CA LYS A 223 4.48 2.67 -6.74
C LYS A 223 5.78 3.17 -7.40
N MET A 224 5.66 3.68 -8.61
CA MET A 224 6.77 4.28 -9.36
C MET A 224 6.24 5.49 -10.14
N TYR A 225 6.28 6.65 -9.51
CA TYR A 225 5.71 7.89 -10.02
C TYR A 225 6.45 9.13 -9.51
N SER A 226 6.24 10.22 -10.19
CA SER A 226 6.68 11.56 -9.80
C SER A 226 5.51 12.53 -9.82
N LEU A 227 5.38 13.33 -8.77
CA LEU A 227 4.36 14.36 -8.61
C LEU A 227 5.05 15.69 -8.40
N LEU A 228 4.91 16.61 -9.33
CA LEU A 228 5.48 17.96 -9.26
C LEU A 228 4.41 18.93 -8.75
N VAL A 229 4.68 19.59 -7.62
CA VAL A 229 3.75 20.54 -7.02
C VAL A 229 4.02 21.95 -7.52
N THR A 230 5.27 22.40 -7.46
CA THR A 230 5.69 23.68 -8.03
C THR A 230 7.01 23.52 -8.78
N PRO A 231 7.34 24.40 -9.73
CA PRO A 231 8.63 24.32 -10.46
C PRO A 231 9.86 24.47 -9.56
N SER A 232 9.72 25.13 -8.41
CA SER A 232 10.81 25.42 -7.47
C SER A 232 10.97 24.38 -6.38
N ASP A 233 9.91 23.58 -6.10
CA ASP A 233 9.95 22.58 -5.04
C ASP A 233 10.38 21.21 -5.59
N PRO A 234 11.10 20.42 -4.79
CA PRO A 234 11.41 19.07 -5.19
C PRO A 234 10.13 18.24 -5.36
N ALA A 235 10.01 17.58 -6.50
CA ALA A 235 8.89 16.70 -6.76
C ALA A 235 8.81 15.55 -5.73
N LYS A 236 7.60 15.11 -5.39
CA LYS A 236 7.41 13.87 -4.64
C LYS A 236 7.75 12.68 -5.55
N LEU A 237 8.85 12.01 -5.25
CA LEU A 237 9.38 10.91 -6.06
C LEU A 237 9.17 9.58 -5.36
N THR A 238 8.68 8.59 -6.10
CA THR A 238 8.48 7.22 -5.60
C THR A 238 9.09 6.22 -6.56
N ALA A 239 10.03 5.40 -6.08
CA ALA A 239 10.65 4.32 -6.83
C ALA A 239 10.71 3.06 -5.96
N LYS A 240 9.77 2.14 -6.16
CA LYS A 240 9.60 0.94 -5.35
C LYS A 240 10.87 0.09 -5.29
N GLY A 241 11.32 -0.16 -4.06
CA GLY A 241 12.45 -1.05 -3.79
C GLY A 241 13.83 -0.40 -3.94
N VAL A 242 13.89 0.91 -4.17
CA VAL A 242 15.10 1.73 -4.12
C VAL A 242 15.13 2.48 -2.79
N LYS A 243 16.31 2.69 -2.25
CA LYS A 243 16.50 3.42 -0.98
C LYS A 243 16.03 4.87 -1.15
N ARG A 244 15.18 5.35 -0.26
CA ARG A 244 14.58 6.69 -0.35
C ARG A 244 15.63 7.80 -0.44
N SER A 245 16.66 7.77 0.40
CA SER A 245 17.74 8.77 0.36
C SER A 245 18.52 8.78 -0.98
N TRP A 246 18.61 7.62 -1.65
CA TRP A 246 19.21 7.55 -2.99
C TRP A 246 18.30 8.19 -4.03
N VAL A 247 16.99 7.93 -3.97
CA VAL A 247 15.98 8.52 -4.86
C VAL A 247 16.02 10.05 -4.75
N GLU A 248 15.98 10.58 -3.54
CA GLU A 248 16.00 12.02 -3.26
C GLU A 248 17.29 12.71 -3.76
N ALA A 249 18.42 12.02 -3.65
CA ALA A 249 19.71 12.54 -4.10
C ALA A 249 19.89 12.50 -5.64
N ASN A 250 19.40 11.45 -6.30
CA ASN A 250 19.81 11.13 -7.68
C ASN A 250 18.69 11.27 -8.72
N LEU A 251 17.42 11.23 -8.33
CA LEU A 251 16.31 11.36 -9.27
C LEU A 251 15.71 12.76 -9.25
N ARG A 252 15.15 13.14 -10.40
CA ARG A 252 14.39 14.38 -10.58
C ARG A 252 13.12 14.06 -11.36
N HIS A 253 12.17 14.98 -11.39
CA HIS A 253 10.93 14.83 -12.14
C HIS A 253 11.21 14.53 -13.62
N ASP A 254 12.15 15.24 -14.23
CA ASP A 254 12.55 15.04 -15.62
C ASP A 254 13.14 13.64 -15.89
N THR A 255 13.74 12.99 -14.90
CA THR A 255 14.20 11.60 -15.03
C THR A 255 13.02 10.66 -15.31
N PHE A 256 11.89 10.86 -14.65
CA PHE A 256 10.67 10.08 -14.90
C PHE A 256 10.10 10.39 -16.29
N ARG A 257 10.15 11.65 -16.71
CA ARG A 257 9.73 12.06 -18.06
C ARG A 257 10.57 11.38 -19.15
N ASP A 258 11.88 11.37 -18.99
CA ASP A 258 12.80 10.70 -19.91
C ASP A 258 12.57 9.19 -19.97
N VAL A 259 12.35 8.56 -18.82
CA VAL A 259 12.02 7.12 -18.77
C VAL A 259 10.71 6.83 -19.50
N LEU A 260 9.69 7.68 -19.34
CA LEU A 260 8.39 7.49 -19.99
C LEU A 260 8.50 7.65 -21.52
N PHE A 261 9.04 8.78 -21.99
CA PHE A 261 9.02 9.13 -23.40
C PHE A 261 10.18 8.52 -24.19
N LYS A 262 11.38 8.50 -23.64
CA LYS A 262 12.57 7.95 -24.30
C LYS A 262 12.74 6.45 -24.06
N LYS A 263 11.85 5.82 -23.25
CA LYS A 263 11.94 4.40 -22.85
C LYS A 263 13.30 4.05 -22.20
N ALA A 264 13.92 5.04 -21.54
CA ALA A 264 15.17 4.84 -20.82
C ALA A 264 14.97 3.93 -19.60
N VAL A 265 16.01 3.22 -19.21
CA VAL A 265 16.04 2.43 -17.97
C VAL A 265 17.12 3.00 -17.07
N THR A 266 16.82 3.26 -15.82
CA THR A 266 17.80 3.74 -14.87
C THR A 266 18.16 2.68 -13.84
N TYR A 267 19.37 2.75 -13.29
CA TYR A 267 19.86 1.86 -12.25
C TYR A 267 20.30 2.64 -11.02
N ALA A 268 20.20 2.02 -9.87
CA ALA A 268 20.57 2.59 -8.59
C ALA A 268 21.61 1.72 -7.89
N ASP A 269 22.68 2.37 -7.44
CA ASP A 269 23.71 1.75 -6.61
C ASP A 269 23.61 2.29 -5.18
N PHE A 270 23.31 1.41 -4.25
CA PHE A 270 23.21 1.79 -2.85
C PHE A 270 23.56 0.66 -1.90
N GLN A 271 24.02 1.02 -0.72
CA GLN A 271 24.35 0.07 0.33
C GLN A 271 23.12 -0.23 1.20
N LYS A 272 23.00 -1.50 1.59
CA LYS A 272 22.08 -1.94 2.63
C LYS A 272 22.73 -2.91 3.59
N PHE A 273 22.22 -2.97 4.81
CA PHE A 273 22.55 -4.02 5.76
C PHE A 273 21.77 -5.29 5.43
N VAL A 274 22.46 -6.39 5.41
CA VAL A 274 21.90 -7.73 5.20
C VAL A 274 22.36 -8.63 6.33
N SER A 275 21.44 -9.36 6.94
CA SER A 275 21.78 -10.42 7.88
C SER A 275 21.83 -11.75 7.12
N LYS A 276 22.98 -12.40 7.17
CA LYS A 276 23.19 -13.73 6.60
C LYS A 276 23.97 -14.58 7.62
N ASN A 277 23.44 -15.75 7.94
CA ASN A 277 24.03 -16.68 8.91
C ASN A 277 24.36 -16.00 10.26
N HIS A 278 23.44 -15.17 10.76
CA HIS A 278 23.59 -14.36 11.99
C HIS A 278 24.72 -13.33 12.00
N SER A 279 25.37 -13.10 10.87
CA SER A 279 26.32 -12.00 10.69
C SER A 279 25.65 -10.88 9.90
N ILE A 280 25.94 -9.64 10.31
CA ILE A 280 25.44 -8.44 9.63
C ILE A 280 26.52 -7.96 8.67
N HIS A 281 26.16 -7.82 7.42
CA HIS A 281 27.05 -7.35 6.35
C HIS A 281 26.47 -6.13 5.67
N THR A 282 27.33 -5.24 5.23
CA THR A 282 26.99 -4.21 4.26
C THR A 282 27.15 -4.80 2.86
N THR A 283 26.09 -4.71 2.05
CA THR A 283 26.09 -5.19 0.67
C THR A 283 25.80 -4.03 -0.27
N LEU A 284 26.62 -3.86 -1.28
CA LEU A 284 26.34 -2.97 -2.40
C LEU A 284 25.33 -3.65 -3.33
N LEU A 285 24.26 -2.97 -3.63
CA LEU A 285 23.24 -3.43 -4.57
C LEU A 285 23.27 -2.57 -5.82
N HIS A 286 23.41 -3.22 -6.96
CA HIS A 286 23.09 -2.66 -8.26
C HIS A 286 21.68 -3.10 -8.64
N LYS A 287 20.76 -2.17 -8.78
CA LYS A 287 19.34 -2.49 -8.98
C LYS A 287 18.71 -1.60 -10.04
N LYS A 288 17.86 -2.20 -10.91
CA LYS A 288 16.97 -1.44 -11.79
C LYS A 288 16.12 -0.50 -10.93
N CYS A 289 16.15 0.80 -11.25
CA CYS A 289 15.47 1.85 -10.52
C CYS A 289 14.16 2.23 -11.19
N LEU A 290 14.23 2.87 -12.36
CA LEU A 290 13.05 3.28 -13.13
C LEU A 290 12.98 2.52 -14.46
N ASP A 291 11.76 2.18 -14.84
CA ASP A 291 11.44 1.46 -16.07
C ASP A 291 9.95 1.66 -16.37
N ALA A 292 9.63 2.13 -17.55
CA ALA A 292 8.27 2.38 -17.99
C ALA A 292 7.52 1.09 -18.40
N PHE A 293 8.23 -0.04 -18.58
CA PHE A 293 7.60 -1.30 -18.90
C PHE A 293 6.87 -1.87 -17.68
N ASP A 294 5.55 -1.99 -17.76
CA ASP A 294 4.72 -2.63 -16.74
C ASP A 294 4.13 -3.94 -17.28
N ASP A 295 4.69 -5.07 -16.85
CA ASP A 295 4.26 -6.42 -17.20
C ASP A 295 2.87 -6.79 -16.66
N LYS A 296 2.29 -5.94 -15.82
CA LYS A 296 0.96 -6.14 -15.21
C LYS A 296 -0.14 -5.32 -15.86
N ARG A 297 0.17 -4.57 -16.90
CA ARG A 297 -0.78 -3.72 -17.61
C ARG A 297 -0.61 -3.86 -19.12
N TYR A 298 -1.73 -3.72 -19.82
CA TYR A 298 -1.74 -3.63 -21.26
C TYR A 298 -1.51 -2.18 -21.69
N LEU A 299 -0.45 -1.91 -22.41
CA LEU A 299 -0.16 -0.57 -22.97
C LEU A 299 -1.02 -0.36 -24.22
N LEU A 300 -1.60 0.84 -24.34
CA LEU A 300 -2.30 1.27 -25.53
C LEU A 300 -1.31 1.68 -26.64
N ASP A 301 -1.84 1.95 -27.82
CA ASP A 301 -1.03 2.24 -29.01
C ASP A 301 -0.31 3.59 -28.90
N ASP A 302 -0.76 4.51 -28.03
CA ASP A 302 -0.04 5.75 -27.69
C ASP A 302 1.27 5.50 -26.93
N GLY A 303 1.46 4.28 -26.40
CA GLY A 303 2.64 3.87 -25.66
C GLY A 303 2.80 4.50 -24.27
N ILE A 304 1.79 5.24 -23.81
CA ILE A 304 1.74 5.98 -22.53
C ILE A 304 0.58 5.47 -21.66
N SER A 305 -0.62 5.46 -22.22
CA SER A 305 -1.82 5.00 -21.53
C SER A 305 -1.82 3.48 -21.36
N SER A 306 -2.43 2.99 -20.28
CA SER A 306 -2.45 1.55 -20.02
C SER A 306 -3.78 1.12 -19.40
N LEU A 307 -4.18 -0.11 -19.67
CA LEU A 307 -5.38 -0.75 -19.13
C LEU A 307 -4.98 -1.92 -18.22
N SER A 308 -5.79 -2.19 -17.21
CA SER A 308 -5.62 -3.43 -16.42
C SER A 308 -5.91 -4.66 -17.29
N TYR A 309 -5.20 -5.75 -17.07
CA TYR A 309 -5.53 -7.00 -17.74
C TYR A 309 -6.97 -7.43 -17.42
N GLY A 310 -7.70 -7.84 -18.45
CA GLY A 310 -9.12 -8.17 -18.35
C GLY A 310 -10.07 -7.00 -18.67
N HIS A 311 -9.55 -5.78 -18.88
CA HIS A 311 -10.38 -4.65 -19.29
C HIS A 311 -11.08 -4.93 -20.63
N MET A 312 -12.34 -4.48 -20.74
CA MET A 312 -13.18 -4.82 -21.92
C MET A 312 -12.67 -4.23 -23.24
N GLU A 313 -11.94 -3.14 -23.20
CA GLU A 313 -11.35 -2.50 -24.38
C GLU A 313 -10.10 -3.22 -24.90
N ILE A 314 -9.52 -4.16 -24.13
CA ILE A 314 -8.40 -4.97 -24.63
C ILE A 314 -8.96 -5.97 -25.65
N PRO A 315 -8.42 -6.04 -26.90
CA PRO A 315 -8.88 -6.97 -27.92
C PRO A 315 -8.85 -8.43 -27.44
N LEU A 316 -9.90 -9.19 -27.74
CA LEU A 316 -10.06 -10.58 -27.29
C LEU A 316 -8.87 -11.49 -27.65
N ALA A 317 -8.26 -11.30 -28.83
CA ALA A 317 -7.08 -12.04 -29.24
C ALA A 317 -5.85 -11.80 -28.35
N LYS A 318 -5.75 -10.59 -27.79
CA LYS A 318 -4.66 -10.21 -26.86
C LYS A 318 -4.98 -10.61 -25.43
N ARG A 319 -6.26 -10.69 -25.03
CA ARG A 319 -6.67 -11.19 -23.69
C ARG A 319 -6.31 -12.66 -23.48
N ARG A 320 -6.39 -13.50 -24.50
CA ARG A 320 -6.08 -14.94 -24.42
C ARG A 320 -4.58 -15.20 -24.20
N ARG A 321 -3.69 -14.41 -24.83
CA ARG A 321 -2.23 -14.53 -24.65
C ARG A 321 -1.73 -14.13 -23.26
N LEU A 322 -2.54 -13.44 -22.49
CA LEU A 322 -2.20 -12.95 -21.14
C LEU A 322 -2.73 -13.88 -20.04
N ALA A 323 -3.54 -14.87 -20.39
CA ALA A 323 -4.08 -15.89 -19.49
C ALA A 323 -3.32 -17.24 -19.56
N GLU A 324 -2.44 -17.41 -20.53
CA GLU A 324 -1.46 -18.51 -20.66
C GLU A 324 -0.11 -18.12 -20.01
#